data_fa115ee6df9222dbbf881e6a1c755089
#
_entry.id   fa115ee6df9222dbbf881e6a1c755089
#
_cell.length_a   1.000
_cell.length_b   1.000
_cell.length_c   1.000
_cell.angle_alpha   90.00
_cell.angle_beta   90.00
_cell.angle_gamma   90.00
#
_symmetry.space_group_name_H-M   'P 1'
#
loop_
_entity.id
_entity.type
_entity.pdbx_description
1 polymer ?
#
loop_
_entity_poly.entity_id
_entity_poly.type
_entity_poly.pdbx_seq_one_letter_code
_entity_poly.pdbx_strand_id
1 'polypeptide(L)'
;KAQNPDIVCINELETGTSRMGKEKLTELASRLDMYPYFIMSYPKDVGFYGNGILSKYPIVSSFSALHPYKHAKGEGNYQWNTGYEYYLYGYDQRSMGYIDILVPTSDSDGQIVRIICTHFDHCGIDQVIQQQEQNVVTQAGLNNPEYPTILMGDLNVGWGTNVLPEFRNLGDHIGVSWVDHIFAFPKGRWTGHDFKSHSCPAANGKASLSDHDPITATL
;
A
#
# COMPACT_ATOMS: atom_id res chain seq x y z
N LYS A 1 5.83 -14.22 10.46
CA LYS A 1 6.96 -15.19 10.36
C LYS A 1 6.59 -16.47 9.61
N ALA A 2 5.34 -16.96 9.74
CA ALA A 2 4.95 -18.21 9.07
C ALA A 2 5.07 -18.15 7.54
N GLN A 3 4.79 -17.00 6.93
CA GLN A 3 4.86 -16.79 5.48
C GLN A 3 6.27 -16.42 4.99
N ASN A 4 7.15 -15.99 5.88
CA ASN A 4 8.53 -15.57 5.57
C ASN A 4 8.65 -14.66 4.32
N PRO A 5 7.87 -13.58 4.20
CA PRO A 5 7.84 -12.74 3.01
C PRO A 5 9.20 -12.04 2.79
N ASP A 6 9.53 -11.76 1.54
CA ASP A 6 10.70 -10.96 1.19
C ASP A 6 10.40 -9.47 1.27
N ILE A 7 9.15 -9.08 0.98
CA ILE A 7 8.64 -7.72 1.05
C ILE A 7 7.31 -7.71 1.81
N VAL A 8 7.10 -6.69 2.63
CA VAL A 8 5.81 -6.45 3.31
C VAL A 8 5.39 -5.01 3.08
N CYS A 9 4.17 -4.78 2.60
CA CYS A 9 3.51 -3.47 2.64
C CYS A 9 2.45 -3.47 3.74
N ILE A 10 2.37 -2.38 4.47
CA ILE A 10 1.45 -2.20 5.60
C ILE A 10 0.74 -0.87 5.40
N ASN A 11 -0.59 -0.90 5.33
CA ASN A 11 -1.40 0.30 5.34
C ASN A 11 -1.85 0.64 6.77
N GLU A 12 -2.33 1.86 6.99
CA GLU A 12 -2.86 2.34 8.26
C GLU A 12 -1.89 2.24 9.45
N LEU A 13 -0.63 2.49 9.20
CA LEU A 13 0.41 2.42 10.21
C LEU A 13 0.51 3.74 11.00
N GLU A 14 0.38 3.64 12.32
CA GLU A 14 0.66 4.75 13.22
C GLU A 14 2.05 4.60 13.85
N THR A 15 2.76 5.71 13.98
CA THR A 15 4.05 5.75 14.65
C THR A 15 4.15 6.95 15.59
N GLY A 16 4.56 6.73 16.83
CA GLY A 16 4.72 7.78 17.84
C GLY A 16 3.43 8.46 18.29
N THR A 17 2.25 7.94 17.94
CA THR A 17 0.98 8.51 18.39
C THR A 17 0.67 8.16 19.83
N SER A 18 -0.24 8.89 20.48
CA SER A 18 -0.68 8.62 21.85
C SER A 18 -1.27 7.20 22.01
N ARG A 19 -1.91 6.68 20.97
CA ARG A 19 -2.46 5.32 20.93
C ARG A 19 -1.38 4.24 20.76
N MET A 20 -0.34 4.52 20.00
CA MET A 20 0.64 3.52 19.58
C MET A 20 2.04 3.72 20.19
N GLY A 21 2.32 4.76 20.93
CA GLY A 21 3.46 5.04 21.84
C GLY A 21 4.87 4.62 21.41
N LYS A 22 5.04 3.90 20.32
CA LYS A 22 6.31 3.36 19.81
C LYS A 22 6.32 3.35 18.29
N GLU A 23 7.50 3.33 17.73
CA GLU A 23 7.74 3.14 16.30
C GLU A 23 7.49 1.68 15.89
N LYS A 24 6.25 1.38 15.51
CA LYS A 24 5.83 0.00 15.19
C LYS A 24 6.54 -0.57 13.96
N LEU A 25 6.81 0.26 12.95
CA LEU A 25 7.50 -0.22 11.75
C LEU A 25 8.93 -0.68 12.08
N THR A 26 9.68 0.10 12.87
CA THR A 26 11.02 -0.24 13.30
C THR A 26 11.04 -1.49 14.21
N GLU A 27 10.04 -1.63 15.09
CA GLU A 27 9.91 -2.83 15.93
C GLU A 27 9.64 -4.08 15.06
N LEU A 28 8.76 -3.99 14.07
CA LEU A 28 8.48 -5.07 13.13
C LEU A 28 9.71 -5.41 12.28
N ALA A 29 10.39 -4.40 11.76
CA ALA A 29 11.63 -4.54 10.98
C ALA A 29 12.70 -5.33 11.76
N SER A 30 12.96 -4.93 13.00
CA SER A 30 13.90 -5.64 13.88
C SER A 30 13.50 -7.09 14.17
N ARG A 31 12.20 -7.37 14.34
CA ARG A 31 11.71 -8.74 14.60
C ARG A 31 11.76 -9.66 13.37
N LEU A 32 11.71 -9.06 12.17
CA LEU A 32 11.69 -9.79 10.90
C LEU A 32 13.05 -9.79 10.20
N ASP A 33 14.03 -9.05 10.73
CA ASP A 33 15.34 -8.81 10.09
C ASP A 33 15.18 -8.19 8.70
N MET A 34 14.44 -7.07 8.64
CA MET A 34 14.11 -6.37 7.40
C MET A 34 14.43 -4.88 7.50
N TYR A 35 14.69 -4.25 6.37
CA TYR A 35 14.88 -2.80 6.23
C TYR A 35 13.53 -2.09 6.17
N PRO A 36 13.27 -1.09 7.04
CA PRO A 36 12.02 -0.37 7.07
C PRO A 36 12.04 0.90 6.21
N TYR A 37 10.90 1.26 5.62
CA TYR A 37 10.64 2.57 5.03
C TYR A 37 9.23 3.04 5.39
N PHE A 38 9.11 4.19 6.07
CA PHE A 38 7.82 4.78 6.46
C PHE A 38 7.39 5.84 5.44
N ILE A 39 6.15 5.75 4.99
CA ILE A 39 5.51 6.67 4.03
C ILE A 39 4.49 7.49 4.80
N MET A 40 4.85 8.72 5.14
CA MET A 40 3.98 9.61 5.91
C MET A 40 2.80 10.09 5.07
N SER A 41 1.60 10.02 5.62
CA SER A 41 0.40 10.64 5.06
C SER A 41 0.08 11.97 5.75
N TYR A 42 0.01 11.98 7.08
CA TYR A 42 -0.25 13.21 7.85
C TYR A 42 0.23 13.07 9.31
N PRO A 43 0.48 14.21 9.99
CA PRO A 43 0.70 14.23 11.42
C PRO A 43 -0.56 13.81 12.19
N LYS A 44 -0.42 12.95 13.16
CA LYS A 44 -1.52 12.48 14.02
C LYS A 44 -1.09 12.54 15.48
N ASP A 45 -1.80 13.31 16.30
CA ASP A 45 -1.42 13.61 17.69
C ASP A 45 0.03 14.14 17.79
N VAL A 46 0.87 13.39 18.53
CA VAL A 46 2.30 13.67 18.69
C VAL A 46 3.18 12.85 17.75
N GLY A 47 2.58 12.11 16.83
CA GLY A 47 3.25 11.23 15.88
C GLY A 47 2.71 11.38 14.46
N PHE A 48 2.70 10.27 13.70
CA PHE A 48 2.33 10.27 12.29
C PHE A 48 1.45 9.06 11.95
N TYR A 49 0.65 9.23 10.91
CA TYR A 49 -0.11 8.18 10.25
C TYR A 49 0.35 8.04 8.80
N GLY A 50 0.37 6.81 8.30
CA GLY A 50 0.79 6.54 6.94
C GLY A 50 0.85 5.06 6.60
N ASN A 51 1.82 4.72 5.76
CA ASN A 51 2.05 3.37 5.29
C ASN A 51 3.50 2.95 5.56
N GLY A 52 3.80 1.67 5.42
CA GLY A 52 5.15 1.16 5.62
C GLY A 52 5.54 0.09 4.63
N ILE A 53 6.81 0.04 4.28
CA ILE A 53 7.41 -1.05 3.52
C ILE A 53 8.51 -1.67 4.38
N LEU A 54 8.56 -3.01 4.41
CA LEU A 54 9.68 -3.77 4.94
C LEU A 54 10.27 -4.61 3.81
N SER A 55 11.60 -4.64 3.72
CA SER A 55 12.33 -5.41 2.71
C SER A 55 13.45 -6.22 3.33
N LYS A 56 13.61 -7.48 2.94
CA LYS A 56 14.82 -8.26 3.24
C LYS A 56 16.05 -7.77 2.46
N TYR A 57 15.81 -7.07 1.36
CA TYR A 57 16.87 -6.59 0.48
C TYR A 57 17.24 -5.15 0.82
N PRO A 58 18.51 -4.74 0.62
CA PRO A 58 18.94 -3.37 0.84
C PRO A 58 18.14 -2.37 0.00
N ILE A 59 17.74 -1.27 0.64
CA ILE A 59 17.07 -0.15 -0.02
C ILE A 59 18.15 0.75 -0.61
N VAL A 60 18.14 0.95 -1.93
CA VAL A 60 19.13 1.78 -2.64
C VAL A 60 18.58 3.17 -2.94
N SER A 61 17.27 3.31 -3.07
CA SER A 61 16.60 4.62 -3.17
C SER A 61 15.18 4.55 -2.59
N SER A 62 14.61 5.70 -2.29
CA SER A 62 13.24 5.80 -1.81
C SER A 62 12.61 7.12 -2.19
N PHE A 63 11.28 7.12 -2.30
CA PHE A 63 10.48 8.29 -2.60
C PHE A 63 9.12 8.20 -1.92
N SER A 64 8.57 9.33 -1.51
CA SER A 64 7.17 9.42 -1.08
C SER A 64 6.53 10.72 -1.53
N ALA A 65 5.23 10.66 -1.79
CA ALA A 65 4.41 11.80 -2.15
C ALA A 65 3.01 11.69 -1.55
N LEU A 66 2.41 12.81 -1.27
CA LEU A 66 1.00 12.87 -0.93
C LEU A 66 0.16 12.71 -2.21
N HIS A 67 -0.97 12.04 -2.08
CA HIS A 67 -1.94 12.03 -3.16
C HIS A 67 -2.58 13.43 -3.31
N PRO A 68 -2.87 13.84 -4.56
CA PRO A 68 -3.61 15.07 -4.79
C PRO A 68 -4.97 14.94 -4.10
N TYR A 69 -5.34 16.00 -3.43
CA TYR A 69 -6.56 16.09 -2.66
C TYR A 69 -7.40 17.24 -3.19
N LYS A 70 -8.60 16.95 -3.68
CA LYS A 70 -9.56 17.96 -4.10
C LYS A 70 -10.97 17.49 -3.83
N HIS A 71 -11.41 17.65 -2.59
CA HIS A 71 -12.83 17.60 -2.29
C HIS A 71 -13.30 18.94 -1.79
N ALA A 72 -14.39 19.44 -2.37
CA ALA A 72 -15.15 20.48 -1.72
C ALA A 72 -15.94 19.87 -0.54
N LYS A 73 -16.06 20.65 0.53
CA LYS A 73 -16.84 20.30 1.71
C LYS A 73 -18.24 19.82 1.29
N GLY A 74 -18.62 18.58 1.61
CA GLY A 74 -19.92 18.00 1.29
C GLY A 74 -19.98 17.16 -0.01
N GLU A 75 -18.87 16.98 -0.72
CA GLU A 75 -18.80 16.06 -1.85
C GLU A 75 -18.32 14.67 -1.35
N GLY A 76 -19.23 13.74 -1.30
CA GLY A 76 -18.97 12.35 -0.98
C GLY A 76 -20.17 11.67 -0.34
N ASN A 77 -20.44 10.43 -0.74
CA ASN A 77 -21.56 9.63 -0.22
C ASN A 77 -21.25 8.99 1.14
N TYR A 78 -20.61 9.72 2.07
CA TYR A 78 -20.32 9.19 3.39
C TYR A 78 -21.51 9.34 4.31
N GLN A 79 -22.36 8.32 4.32
CA GLN A 79 -23.32 8.06 5.38
C GLN A 79 -22.81 6.98 6.35
N TRP A 80 -21.64 7.17 6.95
CA TRP A 80 -21.32 6.42 8.15
C TRP A 80 -21.90 7.16 9.35
N ASN A 81 -22.92 6.56 9.93
CA ASN A 81 -23.73 7.09 11.02
C ASN A 81 -22.98 7.00 12.37
N THR A 82 -21.80 7.60 12.46
CA THR A 82 -20.92 7.49 13.65
C THR A 82 -20.95 8.70 14.57
N GLY A 83 -21.76 9.73 14.27
CA GLY A 83 -21.95 10.89 15.17
C GLY A 83 -20.70 11.78 15.38
N TYR A 84 -19.62 11.56 14.65
CA TYR A 84 -18.43 12.39 14.71
C TYR A 84 -18.39 13.34 13.52
N GLU A 85 -18.36 14.64 13.77
CA GLU A 85 -18.18 15.68 12.73
C GLU A 85 -16.93 15.45 11.86
N TYR A 86 -15.96 14.71 12.36
CA TYR A 86 -14.73 14.33 11.69
C TYR A 86 -15.00 13.54 10.39
N TYR A 87 -16.04 12.74 10.35
CA TYR A 87 -16.45 11.97 9.18
C TYR A 87 -17.35 12.73 8.20
N LEU A 88 -17.89 13.87 8.59
CA LEU A 88 -18.60 14.76 7.67
C LEU A 88 -17.68 15.51 6.71
N TYR A 89 -16.37 15.51 7.01
CA TYR A 89 -15.32 16.11 6.19
C TYR A 89 -14.31 15.08 5.69
N GLY A 90 -14.51 13.90 6.00
CA GLY A 90 -14.14 12.52 5.67
C GLY A 90 -12.88 12.24 4.89
N TYR A 91 -11.80 13.00 5.04
CA TYR A 91 -10.67 12.87 4.16
C TYR A 91 -9.39 12.84 4.96
N ASP A 92 -8.95 11.63 5.22
CA ASP A 92 -7.56 11.44 5.62
C ASP A 92 -6.67 11.69 4.40
N GLN A 93 -5.68 12.57 4.55
CA GLN A 93 -4.68 12.74 3.52
C GLN A 93 -4.04 11.38 3.21
N ARG A 94 -4.10 10.97 1.96
CA ARG A 94 -3.52 9.72 1.49
C ARG A 94 -2.15 9.94 0.86
N SER A 95 -1.34 8.88 0.81
CA SER A 95 0.01 8.93 0.29
C SER A 95 0.37 7.68 -0.49
N MET A 96 1.37 7.83 -1.34
CA MET A 96 2.09 6.74 -1.96
C MET A 96 3.58 6.88 -1.67
N GLY A 97 4.29 5.77 -1.69
CA GLY A 97 5.74 5.79 -1.68
C GLY A 97 6.30 4.54 -2.32
N TYR A 98 7.56 4.61 -2.72
CA TYR A 98 8.26 3.44 -3.20
C TYR A 98 9.67 3.37 -2.64
N ILE A 99 10.22 2.16 -2.66
CA ILE A 99 11.63 1.88 -2.49
C ILE A 99 12.14 1.15 -3.72
N ASP A 100 13.38 1.44 -4.10
CA ASP A 100 14.12 0.62 -5.04
C ASP A 100 15.06 -0.28 -4.23
N ILE A 101 15.00 -1.57 -4.45
CA ILE A 101 15.76 -2.58 -3.71
C ILE A 101 16.70 -3.32 -4.64
N LEU A 102 17.85 -3.74 -4.11
CA LEU A 102 18.80 -4.56 -4.84
C LEU A 102 18.56 -6.04 -4.53
N VAL A 103 17.99 -6.77 -5.50
CA VAL A 103 17.71 -8.19 -5.40
C VAL A 103 18.88 -8.97 -6.01
N PRO A 104 19.54 -9.88 -5.26
CA PRO A 104 20.60 -10.74 -5.80
C PRO A 104 20.09 -11.62 -6.95
N THR A 105 20.86 -11.74 -8.00
CA THR A 105 20.62 -12.65 -9.12
C THR A 105 21.83 -13.55 -9.32
N SER A 106 21.62 -14.71 -9.96
CA SER A 106 22.71 -15.68 -10.21
C SER A 106 23.79 -15.18 -11.18
N ASP A 107 23.45 -14.21 -12.01
CA ASP A 107 24.21 -13.91 -13.23
C ASP A 107 24.87 -12.53 -13.21
N SER A 108 24.70 -11.72 -12.17
CA SER A 108 25.15 -10.33 -12.16
C SER A 108 25.24 -9.74 -10.75
N ASP A 109 25.60 -8.46 -10.70
CA ASP A 109 25.66 -7.65 -9.47
C ASP A 109 24.30 -7.41 -8.79
N GLY A 110 23.24 -8.12 -9.23
CA GLY A 110 21.88 -8.00 -8.76
C GLY A 110 20.99 -7.17 -9.69
N GLN A 111 19.68 -7.18 -9.43
CA GLN A 111 18.68 -6.43 -10.16
C GLN A 111 17.97 -5.44 -9.25
N ILE A 112 17.80 -4.21 -9.72
CA ILE A 112 16.94 -3.26 -9.04
C ILE A 112 15.47 -3.63 -9.31
N VAL A 113 14.68 -3.66 -8.25
CA VAL A 113 13.22 -3.86 -8.28
C VAL A 113 12.58 -2.72 -7.50
N ARG A 114 11.55 -2.09 -8.06
CA ARG A 114 10.76 -1.06 -7.39
C ARG A 114 9.57 -1.66 -6.67
N ILE A 115 9.41 -1.29 -5.41
CA ILE A 115 8.28 -1.70 -4.59
C ILE A 115 7.47 -0.46 -4.20
N ILE A 116 6.22 -0.40 -4.63
CA ILE A 116 5.29 0.70 -4.34
C ILE A 116 4.31 0.24 -3.26
N CYS A 117 4.10 1.08 -2.25
CA CYS A 117 3.02 0.95 -1.27
C CYS A 117 2.16 2.21 -1.31
N THR A 118 0.86 2.03 -1.38
CA THR A 118 -0.09 3.14 -1.41
C THR A 118 -1.39 2.78 -0.67
N HIS A 119 -2.12 3.81 -0.25
CA HIS A 119 -3.46 3.69 0.29
C HIS A 119 -4.32 4.77 -0.32
N PHE A 120 -5.36 4.39 -1.07
CA PHE A 120 -6.26 5.31 -1.73
C PHE A 120 -7.37 5.77 -0.81
N ASP A 121 -8.07 6.82 -1.21
CA ASP A 121 -9.19 7.35 -0.47
C ASP A 121 -10.38 6.39 -0.55
N HIS A 122 -11.10 6.25 0.55
CA HIS A 122 -12.30 5.43 0.66
C HIS A 122 -13.60 6.21 0.39
N CYS A 123 -13.51 7.39 -0.22
CA CYS A 123 -14.64 8.30 -0.45
C CYS A 123 -15.72 7.77 -1.39
N GLY A 124 -15.45 6.68 -2.12
CA GLY A 124 -16.39 6.12 -3.11
C GLY A 124 -16.63 7.00 -4.34
N ILE A 125 -15.71 7.95 -4.61
CA ILE A 125 -15.77 8.84 -5.78
C ILE A 125 -14.74 8.40 -6.79
N ASP A 126 -15.18 7.82 -7.91
CA ASP A 126 -14.33 7.27 -8.95
C ASP A 126 -13.28 8.26 -9.45
N GLN A 127 -13.64 9.53 -9.62
CA GLN A 127 -12.72 10.56 -10.09
C GLN A 127 -11.55 10.79 -9.14
N VAL A 128 -11.76 10.67 -7.82
CA VAL A 128 -10.70 10.80 -6.82
C VAL A 128 -9.75 9.63 -6.91
N ILE A 129 -10.28 8.42 -6.97
CA ILE A 129 -9.49 7.20 -7.12
C ILE A 129 -8.66 7.26 -8.41
N GLN A 130 -9.25 7.68 -9.53
CA GLN A 130 -8.51 7.84 -10.79
C GLN A 130 -7.41 8.90 -10.71
N GLN A 131 -7.63 10.00 -9.99
CA GLN A 131 -6.58 11.00 -9.76
C GLN A 131 -5.43 10.44 -8.91
N GLN A 132 -5.74 9.62 -7.91
CA GLN A 132 -4.74 8.96 -7.08
C GLN A 132 -3.99 7.87 -7.86
N GLU A 133 -4.68 7.10 -8.70
CA GLU A 133 -4.06 6.18 -9.65
C GLU A 133 -3.09 6.91 -10.58
N GLN A 134 -3.54 7.99 -11.22
CA GLN A 134 -2.70 8.80 -12.12
C GLN A 134 -1.49 9.40 -11.39
N ASN A 135 -1.64 9.77 -10.12
CA ASN A 135 -0.52 10.22 -9.30
C ASN A 135 0.53 9.11 -9.14
N VAL A 136 0.12 7.88 -8.82
CA VAL A 136 1.05 6.74 -8.73
C VAL A 136 1.73 6.48 -10.07
N VAL A 137 0.96 6.43 -11.16
CA VAL A 137 1.51 6.23 -12.52
C VAL A 137 2.59 7.26 -12.85
N THR A 138 2.33 8.52 -12.52
CA THR A 138 3.26 9.63 -12.80
C THR A 138 4.49 9.59 -11.91
N GLN A 139 4.30 9.50 -10.59
CA GLN A 139 5.41 9.56 -9.62
C GLN A 139 6.33 8.34 -9.68
N ALA A 140 5.78 7.17 -9.97
CA ALA A 140 6.58 5.95 -10.09
C ALA A 140 7.04 5.66 -11.53
N GLY A 141 6.62 6.46 -12.52
CA GLY A 141 7.04 6.31 -13.91
C GLY A 141 6.47 5.06 -14.60
N LEU A 142 5.27 4.61 -14.25
CA LEU A 142 4.72 3.32 -14.68
C LEU A 142 4.42 3.25 -16.19
N ASN A 143 4.30 4.38 -16.88
CA ASN A 143 4.16 4.40 -18.35
C ASN A 143 5.39 3.84 -19.08
N ASN A 144 6.55 3.96 -18.49
CA ASN A 144 7.80 3.39 -18.99
C ASN A 144 8.72 3.09 -17.80
N PRO A 145 8.45 2.03 -17.03
CA PRO A 145 9.15 1.78 -15.79
C PRO A 145 10.61 1.43 -16.05
N GLU A 146 11.50 2.14 -15.37
CA GLU A 146 12.95 1.92 -15.41
C GLU A 146 13.31 0.54 -14.84
N TYR A 147 12.57 0.11 -13.80
CA TYR A 147 12.78 -1.16 -13.13
C TYR A 147 11.51 -2.03 -13.14
N PRO A 148 11.64 -3.36 -13.05
CA PRO A 148 10.52 -4.22 -12.67
C PRO A 148 9.88 -3.68 -11.40
N THR A 149 8.57 -3.52 -11.40
CA THR A 149 7.86 -2.82 -10.33
C THR A 149 6.72 -3.66 -9.79
N ILE A 150 6.58 -3.72 -8.47
CA ILE A 150 5.45 -4.34 -7.76
C ILE A 150 4.74 -3.25 -6.98
N LEU A 151 3.41 -3.17 -7.11
CA LEU A 151 2.56 -2.30 -6.31
C LEU A 151 1.68 -3.16 -5.40
N MET A 152 1.63 -2.77 -4.14
CA MET A 152 0.77 -3.36 -3.13
C MET A 152 0.06 -2.26 -2.34
N GLY A 153 -1.19 -2.49 -1.99
CA GLY A 153 -1.91 -1.56 -1.11
C GLY A 153 -3.41 -1.72 -1.14
N ASP A 154 -4.02 -1.03 -0.19
CA ASP A 154 -5.45 -0.82 -0.13
C ASP A 154 -5.83 0.29 -1.11
N LEU A 155 -6.46 -0.09 -2.22
CA LEU A 155 -6.89 0.85 -3.25
C LEU A 155 -8.34 1.31 -3.06
N ASN A 156 -9.00 0.84 -2.01
CA ASN A 156 -10.40 1.15 -1.66
C ASN A 156 -11.41 0.93 -2.80
N VAL A 157 -11.07 0.05 -3.75
CA VAL A 157 -11.95 -0.35 -4.87
C VAL A 157 -11.86 -1.85 -5.10
N GLY A 158 -12.99 -2.50 -5.35
CA GLY A 158 -13.02 -3.91 -5.72
C GLY A 158 -12.57 -4.15 -7.17
N TRP A 159 -12.13 -5.35 -7.48
CA TRP A 159 -11.65 -5.71 -8.81
C TRP A 159 -12.68 -5.57 -9.92
N GLY A 160 -13.97 -5.74 -9.64
CA GLY A 160 -15.04 -5.63 -10.63
C GLY A 160 -15.32 -4.22 -11.17
N THR A 161 -14.70 -3.20 -10.57
CA THR A 161 -14.88 -1.79 -10.98
C THR A 161 -13.99 -1.45 -12.18
N ASN A 162 -14.39 -0.42 -12.94
CA ASN A 162 -13.56 0.14 -14.03
C ASN A 162 -12.75 1.35 -13.58
N VAL A 163 -12.46 1.47 -12.29
CA VAL A 163 -11.90 2.69 -11.70
C VAL A 163 -10.38 2.76 -11.77
N LEU A 164 -9.70 1.63 -12.04
CA LEU A 164 -8.24 1.56 -12.18
C LEU A 164 -7.83 1.27 -13.63
N PRO A 165 -8.15 2.14 -14.61
CA PRO A 165 -7.91 1.85 -16.02
C PRO A 165 -6.41 1.80 -16.37
N GLU A 166 -5.60 2.67 -15.75
CA GLU A 166 -4.16 2.75 -16.03
C GLU A 166 -3.42 1.55 -15.48
N PHE A 167 -3.69 1.14 -14.24
CA PHE A 167 -3.05 -0.06 -13.67
C PHE A 167 -3.40 -1.31 -14.47
N ARG A 168 -4.65 -1.43 -14.95
CA ARG A 168 -5.09 -2.55 -15.79
C ARG A 168 -4.44 -2.56 -17.18
N ASN A 169 -4.15 -1.38 -17.72
CA ASN A 169 -3.51 -1.22 -19.00
C ASN A 169 -2.00 -1.47 -18.93
N LEU A 170 -1.33 -0.91 -17.92
CA LEU A 170 0.13 -0.89 -17.80
C LEU A 170 0.72 -2.12 -17.09
N GLY A 171 -0.06 -2.79 -16.25
CA GLY A 171 0.41 -3.87 -15.39
C GLY A 171 -0.42 -5.15 -15.47
N ASP A 172 0.16 -6.21 -14.91
CA ASP A 172 -0.53 -7.47 -14.62
C ASP A 172 -1.17 -7.36 -13.24
N HIS A 173 -2.45 -7.69 -13.14
CA HIS A 173 -3.14 -7.83 -11.86
C HIS A 173 -2.87 -9.21 -11.28
N ILE A 174 -2.10 -9.24 -10.20
CA ILE A 174 -1.67 -10.48 -9.57
C ILE A 174 -2.74 -11.06 -8.67
N GLY A 175 -3.46 -10.18 -7.95
CA GLY A 175 -4.58 -10.62 -7.13
C GLY A 175 -5.18 -9.51 -6.28
N VAL A 176 -6.34 -9.82 -5.72
CA VAL A 176 -7.12 -8.94 -4.87
C VAL A 176 -7.85 -9.74 -3.78
N SER A 177 -7.90 -9.17 -2.58
CA SER A 177 -8.84 -9.56 -1.55
C SER A 177 -9.59 -8.32 -1.10
N TRP A 178 -10.89 -8.30 -1.35
CA TRP A 178 -11.76 -7.15 -1.14
C TRP A 178 -11.27 -5.90 -1.89
N VAL A 179 -10.47 -5.03 -1.25
CA VAL A 179 -9.93 -3.76 -1.80
C VAL A 179 -8.41 -3.70 -1.79
N ASP A 180 -7.77 -4.75 -1.25
CA ASP A 180 -6.31 -4.88 -1.22
C ASP A 180 -5.82 -5.54 -2.50
N HIS A 181 -4.91 -4.89 -3.19
CA HIS A 181 -4.45 -5.31 -4.51
C HIS A 181 -2.94 -5.52 -4.56
N ILE A 182 -2.54 -6.44 -5.46
CA ILE A 182 -1.16 -6.60 -5.93
C ILE A 182 -1.16 -6.45 -7.44
N PHE A 183 -0.32 -5.53 -7.96
CA PHE A 183 -0.03 -5.36 -9.39
C PHE A 183 1.46 -5.50 -9.65
N ALA A 184 1.81 -5.93 -10.86
CA ALA A 184 3.19 -6.03 -11.32
C ALA A 184 3.35 -5.34 -12.68
N PHE A 185 4.41 -4.53 -12.84
CA PHE A 185 4.69 -3.71 -14.02
C PHE A 185 6.10 -3.97 -14.56
N PRO A 186 6.34 -3.80 -15.87
CA PRO A 186 5.35 -3.63 -16.92
C PRO A 186 4.56 -4.91 -17.19
N LYS A 187 3.42 -4.76 -17.86
CA LYS A 187 2.54 -5.88 -18.23
C LYS A 187 3.28 -6.96 -19.01
N GLY A 188 3.03 -8.22 -18.66
CA GLY A 188 3.60 -9.39 -19.33
C GLY A 188 5.06 -9.69 -18.99
N ARG A 189 5.67 -8.96 -18.06
CA ARG A 189 7.05 -9.23 -17.60
C ARG A 189 7.11 -10.31 -16.53
N TRP A 190 6.11 -10.39 -15.69
CA TRP A 190 6.10 -11.24 -14.52
C TRP A 190 5.43 -12.59 -14.80
N THR A 191 5.99 -13.67 -14.25
CA THR A 191 5.46 -15.03 -14.43
C THR A 191 5.40 -15.73 -13.07
N GLY A 192 4.44 -16.65 -12.91
CA GLY A 192 4.40 -17.56 -11.78
C GLY A 192 3.88 -16.91 -10.50
N HIS A 193 2.64 -16.51 -10.48
CA HIS A 193 2.01 -15.93 -9.30
C HIS A 193 1.20 -16.97 -8.52
N ASP A 194 1.53 -17.12 -7.24
CA ASP A 194 0.74 -17.89 -6.27
C ASP A 194 0.09 -16.90 -5.29
N PHE A 195 -1.06 -16.36 -5.70
CA PHE A 195 -1.83 -15.42 -4.87
C PHE A 195 -2.64 -16.15 -3.83
N LYS A 196 -2.61 -15.67 -2.58
CA LYS A 196 -3.39 -16.17 -1.46
C LYS A 196 -3.90 -15.05 -0.57
N SER A 197 -5.14 -15.14 -0.13
CA SER A 197 -5.67 -14.40 1.00
C SER A 197 -5.60 -15.27 2.25
N HIS A 198 -5.18 -14.68 3.36
CA HIS A 198 -4.95 -15.37 4.63
C HIS A 198 -5.94 -14.87 5.67
N SER A 199 -6.83 -15.75 6.13
CA SER A 199 -7.70 -15.40 7.25
C SER A 199 -6.86 -15.07 8.49
N CYS A 200 -7.16 -13.95 9.13
CA CYS A 200 -6.56 -13.52 10.38
C CYS A 200 -7.61 -13.63 11.52
N PRO A 201 -7.97 -14.85 11.95
CA PRO A 201 -9.02 -15.04 12.94
C PRO A 201 -8.61 -14.43 14.27
N ALA A 202 -9.60 -13.94 14.99
CA ALA A 202 -9.43 -13.46 16.35
C ALA A 202 -8.81 -14.54 17.24
N ALA A 203 -7.74 -14.20 17.93
CA ALA A 203 -7.19 -15.07 18.96
C ALA A 203 -8.12 -15.06 20.19
N ASN A 204 -8.55 -16.25 20.65
CA ASN A 204 -9.31 -16.45 21.88
C ASN A 204 -10.65 -15.70 21.98
N GLY A 205 -11.41 -15.61 20.87
CA GLY A 205 -12.74 -14.98 20.87
C GLY A 205 -12.73 -13.46 20.96
N LYS A 206 -11.57 -12.82 20.79
CA LYS A 206 -11.46 -11.36 20.65
C LYS A 206 -11.69 -10.96 19.18
N ALA A 207 -11.98 -9.69 18.92
CA ALA A 207 -12.10 -9.16 17.58
C ALA A 207 -10.84 -9.46 16.74
N SER A 208 -10.99 -9.59 15.43
CA SER A 208 -9.87 -9.72 14.50
C SER A 208 -8.81 -8.63 14.76
N LEU A 209 -7.54 -8.95 14.51
CA LEU A 209 -6.45 -7.96 14.63
C LEU A 209 -6.52 -6.90 13.55
N SER A 210 -7.21 -7.17 12.46
CA SER A 210 -7.51 -6.26 11.35
C SER A 210 -8.87 -6.63 10.78
N ASP A 211 -9.56 -5.70 10.19
CA ASP A 211 -10.75 -5.90 9.36
C ASP A 211 -10.42 -6.32 7.92
N HIS A 212 -9.12 -6.29 7.56
CA HIS A 212 -8.58 -6.80 6.31
C HIS A 212 -7.83 -8.12 6.52
N ASP A 213 -7.97 -9.02 5.57
CA ASP A 213 -7.18 -10.25 5.50
C ASP A 213 -5.84 -9.99 4.82
N PRO A 214 -4.69 -10.41 5.39
CA PRO A 214 -3.41 -10.31 4.71
C PRO A 214 -3.39 -11.08 3.38
N ILE A 215 -2.79 -10.50 2.36
CA ILE A 215 -2.62 -11.12 1.05
C ILE A 215 -1.14 -11.38 0.75
N THR A 216 -0.85 -12.44 0.03
CA THR A 216 0.49 -12.79 -0.44
C THR A 216 0.47 -13.19 -1.90
N ALA A 217 1.59 -12.96 -2.59
CA ALA A 217 1.88 -13.50 -3.91
C ALA A 217 3.35 -13.89 -4.00
N THR A 218 3.66 -14.84 -4.88
CA THR A 218 5.03 -15.21 -5.29
C THR A 218 5.20 -14.84 -6.76
N LEU A 219 6.22 -14.07 -7.08
CA LEU A 219 6.50 -13.56 -8.42
C LEU A 219 7.88 -14.00 -8.89
#